data_8974e24f256158e611035a0d98c33670
#
_entry.id   8974e24f256158e611035a0d98c33670
#
_cell.length_a   1.000
_cell.length_b   1.000
_cell.length_c   1.000
_cell.angle_alpha   90.00
_cell.angle_beta   90.00
_cell.angle_gamma   90.00
#
_symmetry.space_group_name_H-M   'P 1'
#
loop_
_entity.id
_entity.type
_entity.pdbx_description
1 polymer ?
#
loop_
_entity_poly.entity_id
_entity_poly.type
_entity_poly.pdbx_seq_one_letter_code
_entity_poly.pdbx_strand_id
1 'polypeptide(L)'
;MSAATTAMAGALVALYVWMGAVHGQTGDARLDGSPTAEFHFARLVYADAAGSRRGRWGGRRGAWTTDYADAEFHLMQGITRLTRVDTALVDFDGNGGRLITLRDDRVFDYPWLYAVEVGQWYLNDIEAARLREYLDRGGFLMVDDFWGEYEWSIFTDSMQRVFPDRSIVELGEDHELLHVLYDLDQRTQIPGRGGQRAGTVPHWRGIFDEDGRLMVAINFNMDMGDAWEHADDPWYPEPMTALAYRFAVNYLIYSMTH
;
A
#
# COMPACT_ATOMS: atom_id res chain seq x y z
N MET A 1 19.57 51.87 76.49
CA MET A 1 19.52 52.20 75.08
C MET A 1 19.69 50.91 74.32
N SER A 2 18.56 50.31 73.90
CA SER A 2 18.50 48.97 73.29
C SER A 2 18.24 49.11 71.81
N ALA A 3 19.10 48.52 71.00
CA ALA A 3 18.93 48.47 69.56
C ALA A 3 18.24 47.14 69.21
N ALA A 4 17.08 47.25 68.55
CA ALA A 4 16.31 46.11 68.09
C ALA A 4 16.82 45.70 66.69
N THR A 5 17.23 44.46 66.60
CA THR A 5 17.65 43.83 65.32
C THR A 5 16.44 43.07 64.72
N THR A 6 15.96 43.56 63.59
CA THR A 6 14.89 42.94 62.88
C THR A 6 15.47 41.87 61.92
N ALA A 7 15.11 40.60 62.14
CA ALA A 7 15.48 39.53 61.23
C ALA A 7 14.42 39.39 60.09
N MET A 8 14.82 39.57 58.86
CA MET A 8 14.02 39.22 57.64
C MET A 8 14.17 37.74 57.38
N ALA A 9 13.08 37.01 57.48
CA ALA A 9 12.99 35.64 57.02
C ALA A 9 12.70 35.65 55.52
N GLY A 10 13.68 35.24 54.69
CA GLY A 10 13.52 35.01 53.26
C GLY A 10 12.90 33.63 53.01
N ALA A 11 11.70 33.61 52.49
CA ALA A 11 11.08 32.38 52.01
C ALA A 11 11.65 31.97 50.64
N LEU A 12 12.44 30.90 50.61
CA LEU A 12 12.87 30.23 49.37
C LEU A 12 11.69 29.39 48.82
N VAL A 13 11.06 29.83 47.75
CA VAL A 13 10.11 29.05 46.97
C VAL A 13 10.92 28.17 46.03
N ALA A 14 11.04 26.89 46.36
CA ALA A 14 11.62 25.90 45.47
C ALA A 14 10.59 25.56 44.38
N LEU A 15 10.80 26.04 43.14
CA LEU A 15 10.07 25.59 41.94
C LEU A 15 10.58 24.20 41.57
N TYR A 16 9.80 23.17 41.89
CA TYR A 16 9.99 21.85 41.30
C TYR A 16 9.47 21.88 39.86
N VAL A 17 10.40 22.02 38.91
CA VAL A 17 10.12 21.75 37.50
C VAL A 17 9.98 20.24 37.37
N TRP A 18 8.75 19.78 37.24
CA TRP A 18 8.45 18.39 36.90
C TRP A 18 8.80 18.19 35.42
N MET A 19 10.02 17.77 35.09
CA MET A 19 10.37 17.22 33.80
C MET A 19 9.68 15.87 33.67
N GLY A 20 8.45 15.89 33.17
CA GLY A 20 7.81 14.69 32.65
C GLY A 20 8.64 14.20 31.48
N ALA A 21 9.37 13.11 31.65
CA ALA A 21 9.97 12.37 30.56
C ALA A 21 8.81 11.86 29.71
N VAL A 22 8.58 12.50 28.55
CA VAL A 22 7.80 11.95 27.48
C VAL A 22 8.63 10.77 26.98
N HIS A 23 8.38 9.60 27.54
CA HIS A 23 8.78 8.35 26.90
C HIS A 23 7.93 8.26 25.66
N GLY A 24 8.45 8.73 24.54
CA GLY A 24 7.94 8.35 23.24
C GLY A 24 8.02 6.81 23.18
N GLN A 25 6.89 6.17 23.29
CA GLN A 25 6.76 4.77 22.93
C GLN A 25 6.97 4.69 21.40
N THR A 26 8.23 4.54 20.98
CA THR A 26 8.56 4.02 19.68
C THR A 26 8.37 2.51 19.73
N GLY A 27 7.16 2.06 20.08
CA GLY A 27 6.73 0.71 19.79
C GLY A 27 6.70 0.59 18.27
N ASP A 28 7.37 -0.43 17.74
CA ASP A 28 7.31 -0.72 16.31
C ASP A 28 5.84 -0.96 15.94
N ALA A 29 5.18 0.07 15.40
CA ALA A 29 3.77 0.04 15.04
C ALA A 29 3.43 -1.10 14.09
N ARG A 30 4.45 -1.67 13.42
CA ARG A 30 4.32 -2.87 12.59
C ARG A 30 4.02 -4.14 13.39
N LEU A 31 4.31 -4.14 14.69
CA LEU A 31 4.11 -5.29 15.59
C LEU A 31 2.85 -5.18 16.44
N ASP A 32 2.29 -3.98 16.60
CA ASP A 32 1.12 -3.74 17.47
C ASP A 32 -0.22 -4.15 16.83
N GLY A 33 -0.32 -4.22 15.54
CA GLY A 33 -1.37 -4.93 14.83
C GLY A 33 -2.75 -4.29 14.75
N SER A 34 -3.13 -3.39 15.62
CA SER A 34 -4.44 -2.75 15.55
C SER A 34 -4.42 -1.53 14.64
N PRO A 35 -5.44 -1.33 13.77
CA PRO A 35 -5.59 -0.10 13.01
C PRO A 35 -5.70 1.09 13.97
N THR A 36 -4.89 2.13 13.74
CA THR A 36 -4.88 3.38 14.51
C THR A 36 -5.44 4.57 13.74
N ALA A 37 -5.75 4.37 12.46
CA ALA A 37 -6.31 5.33 11.53
C ALA A 37 -7.34 4.61 10.65
N GLU A 38 -8.15 5.35 9.90
CA GLU A 38 -9.14 4.79 8.96
C GLU A 38 -8.47 3.99 7.83
N PHE A 39 -7.29 4.44 7.40
CA PHE A 39 -6.54 3.78 6.36
C PHE A 39 -5.06 3.58 6.72
N HIS A 40 -4.58 2.37 6.49
CA HIS A 40 -3.17 1.99 6.54
C HIS A 40 -2.76 1.41 5.20
N PHE A 41 -1.60 1.80 4.69
CA PHE A 41 -1.01 1.07 3.57
C PHE A 41 -0.60 -0.33 4.05
N ALA A 42 -1.24 -1.34 3.51
CA ALA A 42 -0.95 -2.73 3.82
C ALA A 42 -0.34 -3.42 2.59
N ARG A 43 0.95 -3.73 2.67
CA ARG A 43 1.70 -4.44 1.62
C ARG A 43 1.66 -5.94 1.88
N LEU A 44 1.27 -6.70 0.86
CA LEU A 44 1.28 -8.16 0.92
C LEU A 44 2.70 -8.71 0.80
N VAL A 45 3.14 -9.44 1.82
CA VAL A 45 4.39 -10.20 1.83
C VAL A 45 4.11 -11.62 1.36
N TYR A 46 4.74 -12.03 0.29
CA TYR A 46 4.55 -13.34 -0.33
C TYR A 46 5.90 -14.02 -0.64
N ALA A 47 5.87 -15.32 -0.93
CA ALA A 47 7.03 -16.07 -1.37
C ALA A 47 7.22 -15.94 -2.89
N ASP A 48 8.47 -15.81 -3.33
CA ASP A 48 8.79 -15.81 -4.75
C ASP A 48 8.61 -17.22 -5.35
N ALA A 49 8.14 -17.27 -6.59
CA ALA A 49 8.06 -18.50 -7.37
C ALA A 49 9.46 -19.08 -7.62
N ALA A 50 9.56 -20.40 -7.68
CA ALA A 50 10.79 -21.07 -7.99
C ALA A 50 11.30 -20.65 -9.39
N GLY A 51 12.51 -20.10 -9.45
CA GLY A 51 13.10 -19.60 -10.69
C GLY A 51 12.76 -18.14 -11.03
N SER A 52 12.13 -17.40 -10.11
CA SER A 52 11.90 -15.98 -10.28
C SER A 52 13.19 -15.22 -10.61
N ARG A 53 13.07 -14.14 -11.40
CA ARG A 53 14.26 -13.37 -11.84
C ARG A 53 15.04 -12.82 -10.65
N ARG A 54 14.40 -12.39 -9.57
CA ARG A 54 15.06 -11.81 -8.39
C ARG A 54 15.77 -12.85 -7.52
N GLY A 55 15.25 -14.06 -7.39
CA GLY A 55 15.95 -15.16 -6.71
C GLY A 55 17.28 -15.51 -7.39
N ARG A 56 17.40 -15.29 -8.71
CA ARG A 56 18.60 -15.57 -9.51
C ARG A 56 19.70 -14.49 -9.39
N TRP A 57 19.35 -13.25 -9.01
CA TRP A 57 20.29 -12.12 -8.91
C TRP A 57 20.74 -11.81 -7.48
N GLY A 58 20.47 -12.70 -6.53
CA GLY A 58 21.03 -12.62 -5.17
C GLY A 58 20.39 -11.57 -4.26
N GLY A 59 19.22 -11.08 -4.59
CA GLY A 59 18.42 -10.23 -3.70
C GLY A 59 17.96 -11.04 -2.47
N ARG A 60 18.45 -10.68 -1.28
CA ARG A 60 18.06 -11.32 0.00
C ARG A 60 16.61 -11.06 0.40
N ARG A 61 15.91 -10.16 -0.31
CA ARG A 61 14.52 -9.76 -0.07
C ARG A 61 13.69 -10.17 -1.27
N GLY A 62 12.47 -10.67 -1.04
CA GLY A 62 11.54 -11.13 -2.09
C GLY A 62 11.10 -9.99 -3.02
N ALA A 63 10.47 -10.34 -4.15
CA ALA A 63 9.95 -9.38 -5.13
C ALA A 63 8.94 -8.40 -4.53
N TRP A 64 8.22 -8.79 -3.47
CA TRP A 64 7.32 -7.93 -2.72
C TRP A 64 7.97 -6.65 -2.15
N THR A 65 9.32 -6.59 -2.07
CA THR A 65 10.05 -5.41 -1.55
C THR A 65 10.37 -4.37 -2.62
N THR A 66 9.88 -4.52 -3.85
CA THR A 66 10.03 -3.51 -4.90
C THR A 66 9.39 -2.20 -4.41
N ASP A 67 10.10 -1.09 -4.60
CA ASP A 67 9.70 0.29 -4.26
C ASP A 67 9.45 0.55 -2.75
N TYR A 68 9.66 -0.48 -1.92
CA TYR A 68 9.49 -0.37 -0.46
C TYR A 68 10.72 0.33 0.16
N ALA A 69 10.58 1.35 1.04
CA ALA A 69 9.34 1.90 1.59
C ALA A 69 8.95 3.27 0.97
N ASP A 70 9.70 3.73 -0.04
CA ASP A 70 9.57 5.08 -0.59
C ASP A 70 8.22 5.28 -1.29
N ALA A 71 7.72 4.24 -1.98
CA ALA A 71 6.39 4.27 -2.59
C ALA A 71 5.28 4.51 -1.56
N GLU A 72 5.31 3.79 -0.42
CA GLU A 72 4.37 3.98 0.68
C GLU A 72 4.48 5.37 1.30
N PHE A 73 5.71 5.83 1.52
CA PHE A 73 5.95 7.16 2.08
C PHE A 73 5.30 8.23 1.22
N HIS A 74 5.63 8.28 -0.07
CA HIS A 74 5.11 9.29 -0.98
C HIS A 74 3.60 9.17 -1.19
N LEU A 75 3.09 7.94 -1.40
CA LEU A 75 1.66 7.73 -1.59
C LEU A 75 0.85 8.23 -0.39
N MET A 76 1.25 7.87 0.84
CA MET A 76 0.51 8.27 2.03
C MET A 76 0.56 9.77 2.28
N GLN A 77 1.66 10.45 1.92
CA GLN A 77 1.72 11.91 1.90
C GLN A 77 0.72 12.52 0.91
N GLY A 78 0.61 11.90 -0.28
CA GLY A 78 -0.34 12.32 -1.31
C GLY A 78 -1.80 12.13 -0.87
N ILE A 79 -2.15 10.96 -0.36
CA ILE A 79 -3.52 10.65 0.10
C ILE A 79 -3.95 11.64 1.19
N THR A 80 -3.09 11.93 2.18
CA THR A 80 -3.35 12.90 3.25
C THR A 80 -3.63 14.31 2.70
N ARG A 81 -3.00 14.69 1.59
CA ARG A 81 -3.20 16.02 0.97
C ARG A 81 -4.41 16.07 0.05
N LEU A 82 -4.73 14.96 -0.60
CA LEU A 82 -5.76 14.88 -1.64
C LEU A 82 -7.13 14.47 -1.11
N THR A 83 -7.18 13.90 0.11
CA THR A 83 -8.42 13.41 0.72
C THR A 83 -8.57 13.91 2.15
N ARG A 84 -9.70 13.54 2.79
CA ARG A 84 -9.95 13.77 4.23
C ARG A 84 -9.91 12.47 5.02
N VAL A 85 -9.48 11.39 4.41
CA VAL A 85 -9.33 10.08 5.07
C VAL A 85 -8.25 10.21 6.15
N ASP A 86 -8.55 9.75 7.35
CA ASP A 86 -7.55 9.65 8.41
C ASP A 86 -6.57 8.51 8.07
N THR A 87 -5.32 8.86 7.80
CA THR A 87 -4.32 7.93 7.28
C THR A 87 -3.14 7.77 8.22
N ALA A 88 -2.69 6.56 8.43
CA ALA A 88 -1.41 6.31 9.08
C ALA A 88 -0.28 6.70 8.13
N LEU A 89 0.45 7.78 8.45
CA LEU A 89 1.62 8.18 7.68
C LEU A 89 2.71 7.11 7.76
N VAL A 90 3.39 6.92 6.64
CA VAL A 90 4.56 6.05 6.53
C VAL A 90 5.81 6.92 6.47
N ASP A 91 6.87 6.57 7.20
CA ASP A 91 8.18 7.23 7.09
C ASP A 91 9.10 6.48 6.10
N PHE A 92 10.28 7.03 5.81
CA PHE A 92 11.25 6.44 4.88
C PHE A 92 11.80 5.07 5.35
N ASP A 93 11.67 4.74 6.63
CA ASP A 93 12.02 3.42 7.15
C ASP A 93 10.84 2.43 7.05
N GLY A 94 9.67 2.88 6.55
CA GLY A 94 8.44 2.11 6.41
C GLY A 94 7.63 1.98 7.71
N ASN A 95 7.96 2.76 8.77
CA ASN A 95 7.14 2.77 9.97
C ASN A 95 5.80 3.45 9.67
N GLY A 96 4.72 2.91 10.22
CA GLY A 96 3.34 3.33 9.92
C GLY A 96 2.66 2.47 8.87
N GLY A 97 3.39 1.95 7.87
CA GLY A 97 2.92 0.94 6.93
C GLY A 97 2.73 -0.43 7.60
N ARG A 98 2.08 -1.33 6.90
CA ARG A 98 1.84 -2.71 7.37
C ARG A 98 2.39 -3.71 6.36
N LEU A 99 3.26 -4.60 6.83
CA LEU A 99 3.73 -5.76 6.09
C LEU A 99 2.92 -6.97 6.56
N ILE A 100 2.05 -7.47 5.70
CA ILE A 100 1.06 -8.50 6.04
C ILE A 100 1.28 -9.74 5.18
N THR A 101 1.30 -10.92 5.80
CA THR A 101 1.23 -12.20 5.10
C THR A 101 -0.21 -12.73 5.11
N LEU A 102 -0.57 -13.53 4.13
CA LEU A 102 -1.89 -14.18 4.09
C LEU A 102 -2.13 -15.16 5.25
N ARG A 103 -1.07 -15.55 5.99
CA ARG A 103 -1.17 -16.41 7.17
C ARG A 103 -1.45 -15.65 8.47
N ASP A 104 -1.31 -14.36 8.44
CA ASP A 104 -1.59 -13.48 9.57
C ASP A 104 -3.09 -13.15 9.61
N ASP A 105 -3.74 -13.42 10.74
CA ASP A 105 -5.18 -13.14 10.89
C ASP A 105 -5.50 -11.65 10.86
N ARG A 106 -4.51 -10.79 11.11
CA ARG A 106 -4.64 -9.34 10.97
C ARG A 106 -4.88 -8.88 9.54
N VAL A 107 -4.71 -9.74 8.52
CA VAL A 107 -5.06 -9.41 7.14
C VAL A 107 -6.50 -8.92 7.00
N PHE A 108 -7.41 -9.43 7.84
CA PHE A 108 -8.82 -9.03 7.83
C PHE A 108 -9.10 -7.68 8.49
N ASP A 109 -8.11 -7.05 9.13
CA ASP A 109 -8.24 -5.72 9.73
C ASP A 109 -8.02 -4.60 8.70
N TYR A 110 -7.55 -4.94 7.50
CA TYR A 110 -7.20 -3.96 6.46
C TYR A 110 -8.11 -4.12 5.24
N PRO A 111 -8.83 -3.06 4.83
CA PRO A 111 -9.75 -3.14 3.69
C PRO A 111 -9.01 -3.27 2.36
N TRP A 112 -7.77 -2.83 2.28
CA TRP A 112 -6.95 -2.82 1.07
C TRP A 112 -5.59 -3.46 1.28
N LEU A 113 -5.22 -4.35 0.36
CA LEU A 113 -3.88 -4.91 0.22
C LEU A 113 -3.25 -4.48 -1.10
N TYR A 114 -1.97 -4.19 -1.07
CA TYR A 114 -1.16 -3.93 -2.24
C TYR A 114 -0.15 -5.06 -2.46
N ALA A 115 -0.08 -5.58 -3.67
CA ALA A 115 0.92 -6.57 -4.07
C ALA A 115 1.61 -6.16 -5.36
N VAL A 116 2.90 -5.92 -5.29
CA VAL A 116 3.77 -5.54 -6.40
C VAL A 116 4.47 -6.78 -6.98
N GLU A 117 4.89 -6.74 -8.26
CA GLU A 117 5.67 -7.81 -8.91
C GLU A 117 5.00 -9.20 -8.82
N VAL A 118 3.67 -9.25 -8.93
CA VAL A 118 2.89 -10.50 -8.78
C VAL A 118 3.14 -11.52 -9.88
N GLY A 119 3.81 -11.15 -10.95
CA GLY A 119 4.36 -12.07 -11.94
C GLY A 119 5.51 -12.95 -11.41
N GLN A 120 5.93 -12.73 -10.18
CA GLN A 120 7.00 -13.49 -9.54
C GLN A 120 6.56 -14.18 -8.24
N TRP A 121 5.32 -14.00 -7.82
CA TRP A 121 4.82 -14.60 -6.60
C TRP A 121 4.51 -16.09 -6.71
N TYR A 122 4.43 -16.74 -5.56
CA TYR A 122 3.88 -18.08 -5.42
C TYR A 122 2.92 -18.13 -4.25
N LEU A 123 1.65 -18.45 -4.52
CA LEU A 123 0.65 -18.69 -3.50
C LEU A 123 0.42 -20.20 -3.40
N ASN A 124 0.71 -20.79 -2.25
CA ASN A 124 0.32 -22.19 -1.98
C ASN A 124 -1.19 -22.29 -1.70
N ASP A 125 -1.71 -23.52 -1.59
CA ASP A 125 -3.16 -23.74 -1.45
C ASP A 125 -3.75 -23.08 -0.18
N ILE A 126 -2.98 -23.02 0.91
CA ILE A 126 -3.42 -22.34 2.15
C ILE A 126 -3.51 -20.85 1.92
N GLU A 127 -2.51 -20.25 1.28
CA GLU A 127 -2.48 -18.84 0.99
C GLU A 127 -3.54 -18.44 -0.06
N ALA A 128 -3.77 -19.30 -1.07
CA ALA A 128 -4.84 -19.09 -2.02
C ALA A 128 -6.22 -19.11 -1.35
N ALA A 129 -6.47 -20.07 -0.46
CA ALA A 129 -7.73 -20.14 0.30
C ALA A 129 -7.91 -18.93 1.24
N ARG A 130 -6.83 -18.45 1.87
CA ARG A 130 -6.88 -17.27 2.75
C ARG A 130 -7.10 -15.99 1.96
N LEU A 131 -6.49 -15.85 0.79
CA LEU A 131 -6.73 -14.70 -0.09
C LEU A 131 -8.19 -14.69 -0.56
N ARG A 132 -8.73 -15.85 -0.96
CA ARG A 132 -10.16 -15.96 -1.28
C ARG A 132 -11.03 -15.52 -0.12
N GLU A 133 -10.79 -16.03 1.09
CA GLU A 133 -11.54 -15.66 2.29
C GLU A 133 -11.48 -14.16 2.57
N TYR A 134 -10.30 -13.55 2.42
CA TYR A 134 -10.10 -12.11 2.59
C TYR A 134 -10.97 -11.30 1.60
N LEU A 135 -10.94 -11.68 0.34
CA LEU A 135 -11.67 -11.00 -0.73
C LEU A 135 -13.19 -11.22 -0.62
N ASP A 136 -13.63 -12.44 -0.30
CA ASP A 136 -15.05 -12.76 -0.09
C ASP A 136 -15.65 -12.05 1.15
N ARG A 137 -14.82 -11.65 2.12
CA ARG A 137 -15.23 -10.87 3.31
C ARG A 137 -15.25 -9.35 3.09
N GLY A 138 -15.03 -8.87 1.88
CA GLY A 138 -15.05 -7.44 1.56
C GLY A 138 -13.67 -6.83 1.38
N GLY A 139 -12.59 -7.60 1.51
CA GLY A 139 -11.23 -7.12 1.22
C GLY A 139 -11.05 -6.75 -0.25
N PHE A 140 -10.08 -5.87 -0.51
CA PHE A 140 -9.71 -5.41 -1.84
C PHE A 140 -8.22 -5.63 -2.07
N LEU A 141 -7.85 -6.20 -3.21
CA LEU A 141 -6.46 -6.40 -3.60
C LEU A 141 -6.13 -5.55 -4.83
N MET A 142 -5.14 -4.69 -4.72
CA MET A 142 -4.51 -4.05 -5.86
C MET A 142 -3.22 -4.78 -6.22
N VAL A 143 -3.08 -5.19 -7.50
CA VAL A 143 -1.84 -5.77 -8.02
C VAL A 143 -1.25 -4.90 -9.11
N ASP A 144 0.10 -4.83 -9.15
CA ASP A 144 0.85 -3.88 -9.96
C ASP A 144 2.24 -4.40 -10.33
N ASP A 145 2.92 -3.73 -11.25
CA ASP A 145 4.29 -3.94 -11.71
C ASP A 145 4.60 -5.38 -12.12
N PHE A 146 3.83 -5.90 -13.07
CA PHE A 146 4.15 -7.17 -13.74
C PHE A 146 3.87 -7.09 -15.23
N TRP A 147 4.68 -7.79 -16.04
CA TRP A 147 4.83 -7.44 -17.43
C TRP A 147 4.93 -8.65 -18.37
N GLY A 148 4.20 -8.58 -19.47
CA GLY A 148 4.28 -9.55 -20.56
C GLY A 148 3.66 -10.91 -20.23
N GLU A 149 3.58 -11.76 -21.24
CA GLU A 149 2.84 -13.03 -21.19
C GLU A 149 3.35 -14.00 -20.12
N TYR A 150 4.66 -14.01 -19.85
CA TYR A 150 5.24 -14.93 -18.89
C TYR A 150 4.79 -14.59 -17.44
N GLU A 151 4.90 -13.33 -17.04
CA GLU A 151 4.48 -12.90 -15.71
C GLU A 151 2.95 -12.94 -15.57
N TRP A 152 2.25 -12.64 -16.67
CA TRP A 152 0.80 -12.82 -16.72
C TRP A 152 0.39 -14.27 -16.46
N SER A 153 1.10 -15.26 -17.04
CA SER A 153 0.78 -16.67 -16.81
C SER A 153 0.97 -17.08 -15.34
N ILE A 154 2.04 -16.61 -14.67
CA ILE A 154 2.27 -16.90 -13.25
C ILE A 154 1.16 -16.30 -12.39
N PHE A 155 0.78 -15.06 -12.67
CA PHE A 155 -0.33 -14.39 -11.98
C PHE A 155 -1.64 -15.15 -12.16
N THR A 156 -2.02 -15.47 -13.39
CA THR A 156 -3.28 -16.16 -13.69
C THR A 156 -3.32 -17.56 -13.11
N ASP A 157 -2.21 -18.32 -13.13
CA ASP A 157 -2.12 -19.64 -12.49
C ASP A 157 -2.36 -19.57 -10.98
N SER A 158 -1.91 -18.50 -10.33
CA SER A 158 -2.16 -18.27 -8.91
C SER A 158 -3.62 -17.88 -8.67
N MET A 159 -4.17 -16.96 -9.48
CA MET A 159 -5.56 -16.53 -9.34
C MET A 159 -6.55 -17.64 -9.68
N GLN A 160 -6.22 -18.56 -10.57
CA GLN A 160 -7.03 -19.75 -10.85
C GLN A 160 -7.14 -20.69 -9.63
N ARG A 161 -6.15 -20.68 -8.73
CA ARG A 161 -6.24 -21.41 -7.45
C ARG A 161 -7.09 -20.66 -6.41
N VAL A 162 -7.03 -19.33 -6.43
CA VAL A 162 -7.87 -18.48 -5.57
C VAL A 162 -9.33 -18.55 -6.02
N PHE A 163 -9.58 -18.36 -7.30
CA PHE A 163 -10.90 -18.30 -7.92
C PHE A 163 -10.97 -19.17 -9.17
N PRO A 164 -11.19 -20.48 -9.04
CA PRO A 164 -11.36 -21.38 -10.19
C PRO A 164 -12.67 -21.13 -10.94
N ASP A 165 -13.59 -20.43 -10.33
CA ASP A 165 -14.97 -20.17 -10.77
C ASP A 165 -15.20 -18.71 -11.23
N ARG A 166 -14.16 -17.85 -11.24
CA ARG A 166 -14.30 -16.44 -11.63
C ARG A 166 -13.35 -16.09 -12.76
N SER A 167 -13.80 -15.21 -13.64
CA SER A 167 -12.99 -14.72 -14.76
C SER A 167 -12.31 -13.41 -14.45
N ILE A 168 -11.12 -13.20 -15.03
CA ILE A 168 -10.49 -11.88 -15.11
C ILE A 168 -11.10 -11.16 -16.32
N VAL A 169 -11.61 -9.95 -16.12
CA VAL A 169 -12.25 -9.14 -17.16
C VAL A 169 -11.58 -7.77 -17.29
N GLU A 170 -11.61 -7.18 -18.47
CA GLU A 170 -11.15 -5.81 -18.70
C GLU A 170 -12.17 -4.83 -18.09
N LEU A 171 -11.71 -3.80 -17.36
CA LEU A 171 -12.59 -2.77 -16.82
C LEU A 171 -13.10 -1.87 -17.94
N GLY A 172 -14.43 -1.79 -18.08
CA GLY A 172 -15.08 -0.85 -18.99
C GLY A 172 -14.76 0.61 -18.64
N GLU A 173 -14.91 1.50 -19.60
CA GLU A 173 -14.65 2.93 -19.40
C GLU A 173 -15.63 3.56 -18.40
N ASP A 174 -16.82 3.00 -18.27
CA ASP A 174 -17.89 3.43 -17.38
C ASP A 174 -17.86 2.77 -16.00
N HIS A 175 -16.81 1.95 -15.71
CA HIS A 175 -16.74 1.27 -14.42
C HIS A 175 -16.57 2.27 -13.27
N GLU A 176 -17.37 2.12 -12.22
CA GLU A 176 -17.45 3.03 -11.07
C GLU A 176 -16.09 3.35 -10.45
N LEU A 177 -15.19 2.38 -10.31
CA LEU A 177 -13.84 2.58 -9.82
C LEU A 177 -13.10 3.72 -10.52
N LEU A 178 -13.37 3.93 -11.81
CA LEU A 178 -12.71 4.94 -12.62
C LEU A 178 -13.33 6.34 -12.43
N HIS A 179 -14.43 6.45 -11.66
CA HIS A 179 -15.20 7.68 -11.50
C HIS A 179 -15.59 7.98 -10.05
N VAL A 180 -15.19 7.15 -9.08
CA VAL A 180 -15.64 7.26 -7.68
C VAL A 180 -15.26 8.60 -7.04
N LEU A 181 -14.12 9.18 -7.41
CA LEU A 181 -13.70 10.53 -7.02
C LEU A 181 -13.10 11.31 -8.19
N TYR A 182 -12.15 10.74 -8.89
CA TYR A 182 -11.54 11.31 -10.10
C TYR A 182 -12.07 10.62 -11.33
N ASP A 183 -12.40 11.38 -12.38
CA ASP A 183 -12.68 10.83 -13.70
C ASP A 183 -11.37 10.42 -14.38
N LEU A 184 -11.23 9.12 -14.63
CA LEU A 184 -10.05 8.52 -15.27
C LEU A 184 -10.34 8.14 -16.73
N ASP A 185 -10.90 9.09 -17.50
CA ASP A 185 -11.30 8.91 -18.90
C ASP A 185 -10.10 8.62 -19.83
N GLN A 186 -8.94 9.18 -19.49
CA GLN A 186 -7.71 8.97 -20.27
C GLN A 186 -6.75 8.09 -19.48
N ARG A 187 -6.78 6.80 -19.83
CA ARG A 187 -5.87 5.80 -19.26
C ARG A 187 -4.69 5.61 -20.20
N THR A 188 -3.50 5.89 -19.69
CA THR A 188 -2.25 5.64 -20.41
C THR A 188 -1.32 4.81 -19.56
N GLN A 189 -0.37 4.13 -20.19
CA GLN A 189 0.61 3.33 -19.47
C GLN A 189 1.41 4.21 -18.50
N ILE A 190 1.38 3.85 -17.23
CA ILE A 190 2.26 4.41 -16.21
C ILE A 190 3.57 3.61 -16.29
N PRO A 191 4.68 4.25 -16.66
CA PRO A 191 5.93 3.54 -16.91
C PRO A 191 6.65 3.23 -15.61
N GLY A 192 7.36 2.11 -15.57
CA GLY A 192 8.39 1.88 -14.56
C GLY A 192 9.66 2.69 -14.82
N ARG A 193 10.64 2.59 -13.93
CA ARG A 193 11.93 3.28 -13.97
C ARG A 193 12.67 3.16 -15.31
N GLY A 194 12.49 2.07 -16.01
CA GLY A 194 13.03 1.84 -17.35
C GLY A 194 12.29 2.57 -18.48
N GLY A 195 11.27 3.36 -18.16
CA GLY A 195 10.37 3.97 -19.13
C GLY A 195 9.31 2.99 -19.66
N GLN A 196 8.55 3.43 -20.67
CA GLN A 196 7.58 2.57 -21.32
C GLN A 196 8.24 1.36 -21.99
N ARG A 197 7.78 0.16 -21.68
CA ARG A 197 8.29 -1.07 -22.33
C ARG A 197 7.67 -1.18 -23.71
N ALA A 198 8.49 -1.00 -24.75
CA ALA A 198 8.04 -1.07 -26.15
C ALA A 198 7.32 -2.38 -26.44
N GLY A 199 6.15 -2.29 -27.07
CA GLY A 199 5.34 -3.44 -27.47
C GLY A 199 4.44 -4.00 -26.36
N THR A 200 4.39 -3.40 -25.17
CA THR A 200 3.42 -3.75 -24.12
C THR A 200 2.22 -2.80 -24.18
N VAL A 201 1.03 -3.35 -23.98
CA VAL A 201 -0.23 -2.60 -23.89
C VAL A 201 -0.68 -2.64 -22.43
N PRO A 202 -0.96 -1.49 -21.81
CA PRO A 202 -1.47 -1.45 -20.45
C PRO A 202 -2.90 -1.98 -20.38
N HIS A 203 -3.23 -2.69 -19.31
CA HIS A 203 -4.56 -3.22 -19.08
C HIS A 203 -4.99 -2.95 -17.65
N TRP A 204 -6.23 -2.46 -17.51
CA TRP A 204 -6.92 -2.35 -16.24
C TRP A 204 -7.96 -3.46 -16.18
N ARG A 205 -7.70 -4.49 -15.43
CA ARG A 205 -8.53 -5.68 -15.32
C ARG A 205 -9.02 -5.88 -13.90
N GLY A 206 -10.02 -6.75 -13.74
CA GLY A 206 -10.55 -7.07 -12.43
C GLY A 206 -11.12 -8.45 -12.30
N ILE A 207 -11.27 -8.86 -11.03
CA ILE A 207 -12.05 -10.03 -10.63
C ILE A 207 -13.16 -9.51 -9.73
N PHE A 208 -14.39 -9.95 -10.01
CA PHE A 208 -15.60 -9.48 -9.34
C PHE A 208 -16.23 -10.60 -8.50
N ASP A 209 -16.93 -10.20 -7.44
CA ASP A 209 -17.82 -11.10 -6.72
C ASP A 209 -19.16 -11.29 -7.46
N GLU A 210 -20.09 -12.01 -6.82
CA GLU A 210 -21.39 -12.33 -7.40
C GLU A 210 -22.33 -11.11 -7.45
N ASP A 211 -22.08 -10.12 -6.60
CA ASP A 211 -22.85 -8.89 -6.52
C ASP A 211 -22.31 -7.79 -7.45
N GLY A 212 -21.20 -8.06 -8.15
CA GLY A 212 -20.53 -7.14 -9.07
C GLY A 212 -19.54 -6.19 -8.42
N ARG A 213 -19.19 -6.39 -7.15
CA ARG A 213 -18.12 -5.64 -6.48
C ARG A 213 -16.75 -6.09 -7.02
N LEU A 214 -15.90 -5.14 -7.37
CA LEU A 214 -14.52 -5.42 -7.75
C LEU A 214 -13.70 -5.82 -6.52
N MET A 215 -13.21 -7.05 -6.50
CA MET A 215 -12.38 -7.59 -5.42
C MET A 215 -10.89 -7.43 -5.69
N VAL A 216 -10.48 -7.58 -6.95
CA VAL A 216 -9.07 -7.48 -7.35
C VAL A 216 -8.94 -6.50 -8.50
N ALA A 217 -8.21 -5.40 -8.29
CA ALA A 217 -7.82 -4.47 -9.33
C ALA A 217 -6.44 -4.86 -9.88
N ILE A 218 -6.38 -5.09 -11.19
CA ILE A 218 -5.21 -5.64 -11.87
C ILE A 218 -4.65 -4.60 -12.83
N ASN A 219 -3.49 -4.04 -12.48
CA ASN A 219 -2.74 -3.06 -13.27
C ASN A 219 -1.62 -3.77 -14.03
N PHE A 220 -1.96 -4.31 -15.20
CA PHE A 220 -1.04 -5.13 -15.97
C PHE A 220 -0.30 -4.32 -17.03
N ASN A 221 1.00 -4.56 -17.19
CA ASN A 221 1.92 -3.82 -18.06
C ASN A 221 2.05 -2.33 -17.68
N MET A 222 2.05 -2.03 -16.41
CA MET A 222 2.31 -0.68 -15.86
C MET A 222 2.91 -0.78 -14.47
N ASP A 223 3.33 0.33 -13.93
CA ASP A 223 4.04 0.42 -12.66
C ASP A 223 3.65 1.71 -11.92
N MET A 224 2.67 1.58 -11.04
CA MET A 224 2.25 2.70 -10.20
C MET A 224 3.17 2.86 -8.99
N GLY A 225 3.82 1.76 -8.56
CA GLY A 225 4.79 1.76 -7.47
C GLY A 225 5.96 2.68 -7.77
N ASP A 226 6.59 2.55 -8.94
CA ASP A 226 7.66 3.45 -9.41
C ASP A 226 7.17 4.91 -9.52
N ALA A 227 5.92 5.12 -9.94
CA ALA A 227 5.37 6.48 -10.03
C ALA A 227 5.19 7.16 -8.66
N TRP A 228 4.99 6.37 -7.60
CA TRP A 228 4.95 6.86 -6.22
C TRP A 228 6.37 6.95 -5.63
N GLU A 229 7.22 5.92 -5.80
CA GLU A 229 8.61 5.90 -5.32
C GLU A 229 9.36 7.15 -5.79
N HIS A 230 9.18 7.49 -7.06
CA HIS A 230 9.88 8.60 -7.72
C HIS A 230 9.04 9.88 -7.84
N ALA A 231 8.08 10.09 -6.95
CA ALA A 231 7.15 11.22 -7.03
C ALA A 231 7.82 12.60 -6.92
N ASP A 232 8.98 12.69 -6.27
CA ASP A 232 9.78 13.90 -6.11
C ASP A 232 11.04 13.94 -7.00
N ASP A 233 11.26 12.89 -7.79
CA ASP A 233 12.40 12.80 -8.71
C ASP A 233 12.15 13.61 -10.00
N PRO A 234 13.04 14.59 -10.35
CA PRO A 234 12.86 15.43 -11.52
C PRO A 234 12.87 14.71 -12.88
N TRP A 235 13.37 13.47 -12.90
CA TRP A 235 13.45 12.67 -14.13
C TRP A 235 12.17 11.87 -14.40
N TYR A 236 11.35 11.60 -13.35
CA TYR A 236 10.10 10.88 -13.54
C TYR A 236 8.99 11.84 -14.03
N PRO A 237 8.20 11.46 -15.05
CA PRO A 237 7.23 12.38 -15.64
C PRO A 237 6.08 12.73 -14.67
N GLU A 238 5.98 13.97 -14.23
CA GLU A 238 4.94 14.48 -13.33
C GLU A 238 3.51 14.09 -13.75
N PRO A 239 3.11 14.12 -15.05
CA PRO A 239 1.77 13.67 -15.44
C PRO A 239 1.49 12.20 -15.14
N MET A 240 2.51 11.33 -15.13
CA MET A 240 2.38 9.92 -14.80
C MET A 240 2.23 9.72 -13.29
N THR A 241 3.03 10.44 -12.51
CA THR A 241 2.87 10.52 -11.05
C THR A 241 1.46 10.99 -10.69
N ALA A 242 1.01 12.10 -11.27
CA ALA A 242 -0.34 12.63 -11.01
C ALA A 242 -1.44 11.63 -11.38
N LEU A 243 -1.27 10.87 -12.46
CA LEU A 243 -2.21 9.83 -12.87
C LEU A 243 -2.20 8.66 -11.86
N ALA A 244 -1.03 8.18 -11.44
CA ALA A 244 -0.90 7.11 -10.46
C ALA A 244 -1.54 7.46 -9.11
N TYR A 245 -1.40 8.71 -8.65
CA TYR A 245 -2.09 9.19 -7.44
C TYR A 245 -3.61 9.19 -7.60
N ARG A 246 -4.15 9.60 -8.74
CA ARG A 246 -5.60 9.58 -8.98
C ARG A 246 -6.14 8.15 -8.96
N PHE A 247 -5.43 7.20 -9.57
CA PHE A 247 -5.77 5.78 -9.49
C PHE A 247 -5.78 5.29 -8.05
N ALA A 248 -4.70 5.56 -7.30
CA ALA A 248 -4.60 5.14 -5.91
C ALA A 248 -5.74 5.69 -5.04
N VAL A 249 -6.07 6.98 -5.20
CA VAL A 249 -7.19 7.59 -4.46
C VAL A 249 -8.52 6.96 -4.82
N ASN A 250 -8.77 6.72 -6.12
CA ASN A 250 -10.00 6.04 -6.53
C ASN A 250 -10.08 4.61 -5.95
N TYR A 251 -9.00 3.84 -6.02
CA TYR A 251 -8.94 2.49 -5.45
C TYR A 251 -9.17 2.48 -3.94
N LEU A 252 -8.56 3.44 -3.23
CA LEU A 252 -8.74 3.61 -1.80
C LEU A 252 -10.21 3.91 -1.46
N ILE A 253 -10.80 4.92 -2.09
CA ILE A 253 -12.20 5.29 -1.82
C ILE A 253 -13.13 4.13 -2.16
N TYR A 254 -12.93 3.47 -3.30
CA TYR A 254 -13.71 2.30 -3.69
C TYR A 254 -13.62 1.19 -2.63
N SER A 255 -12.42 0.84 -2.19
CA SER A 255 -12.20 -0.22 -1.19
C SER A 255 -12.80 0.07 0.19
N MET A 256 -13.04 1.34 0.52
CA MET A 256 -13.64 1.77 1.79
C MET A 256 -15.17 1.92 1.70
N THR A 257 -15.74 1.92 0.51
CA THR A 257 -17.17 2.19 0.30
C THR A 257 -17.94 1.02 -0.28
N HIS A 258 -17.26 -0.01 -0.75
CA HIS A 258 -17.79 -1.23 -1.35
C HIS A 258 -17.21 -2.46 -0.67
#